data_a3d080cc688df9d1f889676f8858f171
#
_entry.id   a3d080cc688df9d1f889676f8858f171
#
_cell.length_a   1.000
_cell.length_b   1.000
_cell.length_c   1.000
_cell.angle_alpha   90.00
_cell.angle_beta   90.00
_cell.angle_gamma   90.00
#
_symmetry.space_group_name_H-M   'P 1'
#
loop_
_entity.id
_entity.type
_entity.pdbx_description
1 polymer ?
#
loop_
_entity_poly.entity_id
_entity_poly.type
_entity_poly.pdbx_seq_one_letter_code
_entity_poly.pdbx_strand_id
1 'polypeptide(L)'
;MILFEEINIDIISEDVIAQINYEFVGSKRINDDRYKSCMSSFYYYDSDEEQIASIVLSLVKGHYFMDGNKRTAFSVFVILCKFNNIKISKTERQLCKIFIDIAENDYNIKQVADMLFK
;
A
#
# COMPACT_ATOMS: atom_id res chain seq x y z
N MET A 1 -12.63 5.34 10.93
CA MET A 1 -11.89 6.03 9.86
C MET A 1 -10.40 5.87 10.09
N ILE A 2 -9.66 5.68 9.04
CA ILE A 2 -8.22 5.56 9.13
C ILE A 2 -7.60 6.90 9.57
N LEU A 3 -6.65 6.87 10.49
CA LEU A 3 -5.96 8.06 10.99
C LEU A 3 -4.86 8.52 10.03
N PHE A 4 -5.17 8.47 8.74
CA PHE A 4 -4.19 8.69 7.70
C PHE A 4 -3.70 10.14 7.69
N GLU A 5 -4.60 11.09 7.86
CA GLU A 5 -4.23 12.50 7.84
C GLU A 5 -3.32 12.90 8.98
N GLU A 6 -3.47 12.25 10.13
CA GLU A 6 -2.63 12.54 11.30
C GLU A 6 -1.30 11.80 11.28
N ILE A 7 -1.25 10.66 10.63
CA ILE A 7 -0.10 9.77 10.68
C ILE A 7 0.71 9.80 9.41
N ASN A 8 0.06 9.76 8.26
CA ASN A 8 0.76 9.54 7.01
C ASN A 8 1.57 10.73 6.52
N ILE A 9 1.23 11.95 6.92
CA ILE A 9 2.04 13.11 6.55
C ILE A 9 3.48 12.91 7.04
N ASP A 10 3.63 12.36 8.26
CA ASP A 10 4.94 12.14 8.85
C ASP A 10 5.46 10.71 8.65
N ILE A 11 4.58 9.73 8.49
CA ILE A 11 4.93 8.31 8.48
C ILE A 11 4.80 7.70 7.08
N ILE A 12 3.74 8.02 6.36
CA ILE A 12 3.48 7.51 5.01
C ILE A 12 3.52 8.68 4.00
N SER A 13 4.55 9.49 4.11
CA SER A 13 4.83 10.51 3.10
C SER A 13 5.52 9.88 1.89
N GLU A 14 5.60 10.65 0.82
CA GLU A 14 6.33 10.24 -0.38
C GLU A 14 7.77 9.86 -0.05
N ASP A 15 8.43 10.64 0.79
CA ASP A 15 9.83 10.40 1.16
C ASP A 15 9.98 9.12 1.98
N VAL A 16 9.04 8.84 2.88
CA VAL A 16 9.07 7.60 3.67
C VAL A 16 8.88 6.38 2.76
N ILE A 17 7.92 6.45 1.84
CA ILE A 17 7.68 5.36 0.89
C ILE A 17 8.92 5.15 0.01
N ALA A 18 9.53 6.22 -0.47
CA ALA A 18 10.74 6.15 -1.27
C ALA A 18 11.91 5.54 -0.48
N GLN A 19 12.05 5.90 0.80
CA GLN A 19 13.09 5.33 1.65
C GLN A 19 12.89 3.84 1.88
N ILE A 20 11.66 3.41 2.11
CA ILE A 20 11.33 1.99 2.25
C ILE A 20 11.76 1.22 0.99
N ASN A 21 11.41 1.74 -0.18
CA ASN A 21 11.79 1.10 -1.44
C ASN A 21 13.30 1.06 -1.62
N TYR A 22 13.98 2.16 -1.32
CA TYR A 22 15.43 2.25 -1.46
C TYR A 22 16.15 1.21 -0.59
N GLU A 23 15.69 1.00 0.63
CA GLU A 23 16.30 0.01 1.55
C GLU A 23 16.15 -1.42 1.02
N PHE A 24 15.09 -1.72 0.29
CA PHE A 24 14.92 -3.05 -0.28
C PHE A 24 15.73 -3.27 -1.56
N VAL A 25 15.71 -2.33 -2.47
CA VAL A 25 16.22 -2.57 -3.83
C VAL A 25 17.10 -1.45 -4.37
N GLY A 26 17.23 -0.33 -3.66
CA GLY A 26 18.02 0.81 -4.11
C GLY A 26 17.49 1.47 -5.38
N SER A 27 16.21 1.28 -5.71
CA SER A 27 15.66 1.82 -6.93
C SER A 27 15.31 3.31 -6.79
N LYS A 28 15.02 3.95 -7.92
CA LYS A 28 14.63 5.35 -7.96
C LYS A 28 13.18 5.49 -8.37
N ARG A 29 12.55 6.60 -7.94
CA ARG A 29 11.21 6.95 -8.38
C ARG A 29 11.24 7.23 -9.88
N ILE A 30 10.25 6.71 -10.59
CA ILE A 30 10.14 6.95 -12.03
C ILE A 30 8.93 7.80 -12.38
N ASN A 31 8.03 8.05 -11.44
CA ASN A 31 6.80 8.78 -11.73
C ASN A 31 6.23 9.43 -10.46
N ASP A 32 6.59 10.69 -10.21
CA ASP A 32 6.12 11.43 -9.04
C ASP A 32 4.62 11.74 -9.09
N ASP A 33 4.02 11.83 -10.28
CA ASP A 33 2.59 12.08 -10.41
C ASP A 33 1.75 10.89 -9.93
N ARG A 34 2.29 9.70 -10.03
CA ARG A 34 1.64 8.48 -9.53
C ARG A 34 1.44 8.50 -8.02
N TYR A 35 2.39 9.09 -7.30
CA TYR A 35 2.25 9.21 -5.85
C TYR A 35 1.03 10.03 -5.49
N LYS A 36 0.80 11.15 -6.16
CA LYS A 36 -0.35 12.01 -5.90
C LYS A 36 -1.67 11.26 -6.17
N SER A 37 -1.74 10.52 -7.26
CA SER A 37 -2.90 9.67 -7.55
C SER A 37 -3.11 8.62 -6.48
N CYS A 38 -2.04 7.96 -6.05
CA CYS A 38 -2.08 6.94 -5.00
C CYS A 38 -2.65 7.52 -3.71
N MET A 39 -2.12 8.66 -3.27
CA MET A 39 -2.51 9.27 -2.00
C MET A 39 -3.89 9.90 -2.05
N SER A 40 -4.35 10.37 -3.21
CA SER A 40 -5.68 10.97 -3.30
C SER A 40 -6.79 9.93 -3.42
N SER A 41 -6.50 8.76 -3.95
CA SER A 41 -7.53 7.74 -4.18
C SER A 41 -8.19 7.23 -2.90
N PHE A 42 -7.47 7.20 -1.78
CA PHE A 42 -8.03 6.68 -0.54
C PHE A 42 -9.21 7.52 -0.01
N TYR A 43 -9.26 8.80 -0.36
CA TYR A 43 -10.35 9.68 0.07
C TYR A 43 -11.71 9.30 -0.52
N TYR A 44 -11.73 8.49 -1.58
CA TYR A 44 -12.97 8.04 -2.19
C TYR A 44 -13.64 6.88 -1.45
N TYR A 45 -12.96 6.31 -0.44
CA TYR A 45 -13.44 5.12 0.25
C TYR A 45 -13.75 5.43 1.70
N ASP A 46 -14.84 4.86 2.22
CA ASP A 46 -15.33 5.14 3.57
C ASP A 46 -14.76 4.21 4.64
N SER A 47 -14.50 2.95 4.29
CA SER A 47 -13.97 2.00 5.27
C SER A 47 -12.45 2.04 5.33
N ASP A 48 -11.91 1.76 6.50
CA ASP A 48 -10.46 1.67 6.70
C ASP A 48 -9.84 0.61 5.80
N GLU A 49 -10.52 -0.53 5.67
CA GLU A 49 -10.04 -1.64 4.86
C GLU A 49 -9.93 -1.26 3.38
N GLU A 50 -10.95 -0.59 2.86
CA GLU A 50 -10.93 -0.14 1.47
C GLU A 50 -9.93 0.97 1.24
N GLN A 51 -9.76 1.87 2.21
CA GLN A 51 -8.76 2.93 2.12
C GLN A 51 -7.35 2.33 2.04
N ILE A 52 -7.04 1.36 2.89
CA ILE A 52 -5.74 0.68 2.86
C ILE A 52 -5.58 -0.10 1.55
N ALA A 53 -6.62 -0.80 1.12
CA ALA A 53 -6.60 -1.56 -0.12
C ALA A 53 -6.31 -0.66 -1.34
N SER A 54 -6.86 0.55 -1.36
CA SER A 54 -6.62 1.49 -2.44
C SER A 54 -5.16 1.91 -2.53
N ILE A 55 -4.52 2.13 -1.38
CA ILE A 55 -3.10 2.48 -1.34
C ILE A 55 -2.24 1.30 -1.77
N VAL A 56 -2.55 0.10 -1.26
CA VAL A 56 -1.83 -1.12 -1.64
C VAL A 56 -1.90 -1.34 -3.14
N LEU A 57 -3.10 -1.29 -3.70
CA LEU A 57 -3.30 -1.52 -5.13
C LEU A 57 -2.54 -0.49 -5.97
N SER A 58 -2.58 0.77 -5.59
CA SER A 58 -1.87 1.83 -6.29
C SER A 58 -0.35 1.63 -6.25
N LEU A 59 0.19 1.23 -5.10
CA LEU A 59 1.63 0.99 -4.96
C LEU A 59 2.08 -0.26 -5.73
N VAL A 60 1.27 -1.32 -5.73
CA VAL A 60 1.61 -2.56 -6.44
C VAL A 60 1.53 -2.37 -7.95
N LYS A 61 0.47 -1.71 -8.43
CA LYS A 61 0.16 -1.60 -9.87
C LYS A 61 0.64 -0.30 -10.52
N GLY A 62 0.95 0.69 -9.73
CA GLY A 62 1.21 2.03 -10.24
C GLY A 62 2.57 2.25 -10.87
N HIS A 63 3.48 1.30 -10.75
CA HIS A 63 4.85 1.42 -11.27
C HIS A 63 5.54 2.71 -10.81
N TYR A 64 5.36 3.04 -9.52
CA TYR A 64 5.94 4.25 -8.93
C TYR A 64 7.48 4.15 -8.85
N PHE A 65 7.97 2.95 -8.60
CA PHE A 65 9.41 2.67 -8.57
C PHE A 65 9.77 1.74 -9.72
N MET A 66 11.06 1.71 -10.05
CA MET A 66 11.57 0.79 -11.08
C MET A 66 11.46 -0.66 -10.64
N ASP A 67 11.60 -0.92 -9.35
CA ASP A 67 11.58 -2.26 -8.78
C ASP A 67 11.13 -2.19 -7.33
N GLY A 68 10.77 -3.33 -6.75
CA GLY A 68 10.41 -3.43 -5.34
C GLY A 68 9.03 -2.88 -4.99
N ASN A 69 8.16 -2.68 -5.96
CA ASN A 69 6.83 -2.12 -5.71
C ASN A 69 6.00 -3.00 -4.78
N LYS A 70 6.03 -4.32 -4.95
CA LYS A 70 5.30 -5.25 -4.08
C LYS A 70 5.82 -5.22 -2.64
N ARG A 71 7.12 -5.19 -2.46
CA ARG A 71 7.74 -5.15 -1.13
C ARG A 71 7.45 -3.84 -0.44
N THR A 72 7.52 -2.74 -1.17
CA THR A 72 7.20 -1.42 -0.65
C THR A 72 5.74 -1.38 -0.22
N ALA A 73 4.82 -1.87 -1.05
CA ALA A 73 3.41 -1.93 -0.73
C ALA A 73 3.14 -2.78 0.51
N PHE A 74 3.82 -3.91 0.64
CA PHE A 74 3.72 -4.78 1.81
C PHE A 74 4.11 -4.03 3.10
N SER A 75 5.24 -3.34 3.08
CA SER A 75 5.71 -2.59 4.25
C SER A 75 4.76 -1.45 4.60
N VAL A 76 4.26 -0.73 3.62
CA VAL A 76 3.27 0.33 3.84
C VAL A 76 1.98 -0.24 4.42
N PHE A 77 1.53 -1.38 3.92
CA PHE A 77 0.36 -2.08 4.45
C PHE A 77 0.52 -2.40 5.95
N VAL A 78 1.64 -2.99 6.32
CA VAL A 78 1.93 -3.33 7.72
C VAL A 78 1.94 -2.08 8.61
N ILE A 79 2.59 -1.03 8.15
CA ILE A 79 2.68 0.24 8.90
C ILE A 79 1.28 0.84 9.08
N LEU A 80 0.49 0.91 8.03
CA LEU A 80 -0.87 1.46 8.10
C LEU A 80 -1.76 0.67 9.06
N CYS A 81 -1.71 -0.65 8.99
CA CYS A 81 -2.49 -1.48 9.90
C CYS A 81 -2.05 -1.28 11.34
N LYS A 82 -0.75 -1.23 11.59
CA LYS A 82 -0.22 -1.05 12.94
C LYS A 82 -0.63 0.28 13.54
N PHE A 83 -0.50 1.37 12.80
CA PHE A 83 -0.82 2.70 13.33
C PHE A 83 -2.32 2.97 13.41
N ASN A 84 -3.14 2.20 12.74
CA ASN A 84 -4.60 2.32 12.83
C ASN A 84 -5.24 1.23 13.70
N ASN A 85 -4.43 0.48 14.43
CA ASN A 85 -4.89 -0.59 15.33
C ASN A 85 -5.73 -1.65 14.61
N ILE A 86 -5.39 -1.93 13.37
CA ILE A 86 -6.05 -2.96 12.57
C ILE A 86 -5.24 -4.24 12.70
N LYS A 87 -5.89 -5.30 13.20
CA LYS A 87 -5.21 -6.58 13.37
C LYS A 87 -5.04 -7.28 12.03
N ILE A 88 -3.81 -7.69 11.74
CA ILE A 88 -3.50 -8.49 10.57
C ILE A 88 -3.73 -9.95 10.94
N SER A 89 -4.73 -10.58 10.32
CA SER A 89 -5.11 -11.97 10.63
C SER A 89 -4.35 -13.00 9.78
N LYS A 90 -3.67 -12.54 8.74
CA LYS A 90 -2.97 -13.42 7.81
C LYS A 90 -1.49 -13.48 8.16
N THR A 91 -0.88 -14.66 7.90
CA THR A 91 0.56 -14.83 8.10
C THR A 91 1.34 -14.08 7.03
N GLU A 92 2.62 -13.82 7.29
CA GLU A 92 3.50 -13.19 6.30
C GLU A 92 3.51 -13.97 4.99
N ARG A 93 3.53 -15.30 5.06
CA ARG A 93 3.52 -16.16 3.89
C ARG A 93 2.23 -15.99 3.07
N GLN A 94 1.09 -15.92 3.74
CA GLN A 94 -0.19 -15.69 3.08
C GLN A 94 -0.21 -14.32 2.41
N LEU A 95 0.28 -13.29 3.10
CA LEU A 95 0.34 -11.94 2.55
C LEU A 95 1.25 -11.86 1.33
N CYS A 96 2.41 -12.50 1.36
CA CYS A 96 3.30 -12.54 0.20
C CYS A 96 2.60 -13.09 -1.04
N LYS A 97 1.86 -14.18 -0.88
CA LYS A 97 1.09 -14.76 -1.98
C LYS A 97 -0.01 -13.82 -2.48
N ILE A 98 -0.68 -13.13 -1.56
CA ILE A 98 -1.72 -12.17 -1.91
C ILE A 98 -1.14 -11.01 -2.72
N PHE A 99 0.00 -10.46 -2.30
CA PHE A 99 0.62 -9.35 -3.01
C PHE A 99 1.10 -9.75 -4.41
N ILE A 100 1.61 -10.96 -4.58
CA ILE A 100 1.96 -11.50 -5.89
C ILE A 100 0.70 -11.62 -6.76
N ASP A 101 -0.37 -12.15 -6.21
CA ASP A 101 -1.65 -12.30 -6.91
C ASP A 101 -2.21 -10.95 -7.36
N ILE A 102 -2.18 -9.95 -6.48
CA ILE A 102 -2.61 -8.59 -6.83
C ILE A 102 -1.76 -8.04 -7.99
N ALA A 103 -0.45 -8.29 -7.97
CA ALA A 103 0.44 -7.79 -9.01
C ALA A 103 0.18 -8.44 -10.37
N GLU A 104 -0.24 -9.69 -10.39
CA GLU A 104 -0.39 -10.48 -11.62
C GLU A 104 -1.80 -10.45 -12.22
N ASN A 105 -2.80 -9.97 -11.47
CA ASN A 105 -4.19 -10.00 -11.91
C ASN A 105 -4.83 -8.63 -11.72
N ASP A 106 -6.01 -8.45 -12.33
CA ASP A 106 -6.77 -7.20 -12.24
C ASP A 106 -7.91 -7.36 -11.24
N TYR A 107 -7.74 -6.79 -10.07
CA TYR A 107 -8.76 -6.78 -9.02
C TYR A 107 -9.24 -5.36 -8.75
N ASN A 108 -10.52 -5.22 -8.37
CA ASN A 108 -11.02 -3.94 -7.89
C ASN A 108 -10.68 -3.78 -6.39
N ILE A 109 -10.95 -2.58 -5.86
CA ILE A 109 -10.60 -2.25 -4.47
C ILE A 109 -11.30 -3.17 -3.47
N LYS A 110 -12.57 -3.48 -3.70
CA LYS A 110 -13.32 -4.35 -2.81
C LYS A 110 -12.71 -5.76 -2.76
N GLN A 111 -12.33 -6.28 -3.91
CA GLN A 111 -11.68 -7.60 -3.99
C GLN A 111 -10.34 -7.58 -3.26
N VAL A 112 -9.55 -6.53 -3.43
CA VAL A 112 -8.26 -6.39 -2.73
C VAL A 112 -8.49 -6.30 -1.22
N ALA A 113 -9.45 -5.52 -0.76
CA ALA A 113 -9.79 -5.42 0.65
C ALA A 113 -10.18 -6.79 1.23
N ASP A 114 -11.00 -7.54 0.51
CA ASP A 114 -11.40 -8.88 0.95
C ASP A 114 -10.21 -9.84 1.02
N MET A 115 -9.29 -9.76 0.05
CA MET A 115 -8.09 -10.60 0.05
C MET A 115 -7.17 -10.28 1.23
N LEU A 116 -7.05 -9.01 1.60
CA LEU A 116 -6.16 -8.60 2.69
C LEU A 116 -6.75 -8.85 4.07
N PHE A 117 -8.06 -8.67 4.25
CA PHE A 117 -8.67 -8.60 5.58
C PHE A 117 -9.67 -9.73 5.89
N LYS A 118 -10.06 -10.50 4.93
CA LYS A 118 -11.00 -11.62 5.10
C LYS A 118 -10.35 -12.94 4.69
#